data_58a93e9c00cbc42491fed62f042eaf69
#
_entry.id   58a93e9c00cbc42491fed62f042eaf69
#
_cell.length_a   1.000
_cell.length_b   1.000
_cell.length_c   1.000
_cell.angle_alpha   90.00
_cell.angle_beta   90.00
_cell.angle_gamma   90.00
#
_symmetry.space_group_name_H-M   'P 1'
#
loop_
_entity.id
_entity.type
_entity.pdbx_description
1 polymer ?
#
loop_
_entity_poly.entity_id
_entity_poly.type
_entity_poly.pdbx_seq_one_letter_code
_entity_poly.pdbx_strand_id
1 'polypeptide(L)'
;MCIRDSSEVDPASAETIHPNNVKRVIRALEYYHETGQKISEHNEEQKQKESPYCSAYFVLNDERSILYDRIDRRVDQMIRDGLVDEVFRLKEMGYTRDLVSMQGLGYKELFPYLAGECTLEEAVYIIKRDTRHFAKRQLTWFRREKDVIWLNKPDFDYDEEKILSYMLDRWNEIVSADAKEEGEQSC
;
A
#
# COMPACT_ATOMS: atom_id res chain seq x y z
N MET A 1 22.47 -15.32 -10.87
CA MET A 1 21.00 -15.43 -10.66
C MET A 1 20.35 -14.56 -11.73
N CYS A 2 19.78 -15.20 -12.72
CA CYS A 2 19.37 -14.55 -13.96
C CYS A 2 17.88 -14.75 -14.16
N ILE A 3 17.23 -13.83 -14.89
CA ILE A 3 15.88 -13.99 -15.43
C ILE A 3 15.71 -15.33 -16.16
N ARG A 4 16.78 -15.83 -16.76
CA ARG A 4 16.82 -17.15 -17.40
C ARG A 4 16.47 -18.25 -16.41
N ASP A 5 17.04 -18.24 -15.20
CA ASP A 5 16.77 -19.23 -14.15
C ASP A 5 15.28 -19.16 -13.70
N SER A 6 14.73 -17.95 -13.61
CA SER A 6 13.30 -17.76 -13.32
C SER A 6 12.39 -18.30 -14.43
N SER A 7 12.79 -18.15 -15.69
CA SER A 7 12.02 -18.67 -16.83
C SER A 7 12.06 -20.20 -16.94
N GLU A 8 13.13 -20.83 -16.47
CA GLU A 8 13.25 -22.30 -16.41
C GLU A 8 12.40 -22.89 -15.28
N VAL A 9 12.38 -22.20 -14.13
CA VAL A 9 11.68 -22.65 -12.93
C VAL A 9 10.19 -22.36 -12.97
N ASP A 10 9.82 -21.12 -13.30
CA ASP A 10 8.44 -20.63 -13.32
C ASP A 10 8.21 -19.67 -14.50
N PRO A 11 7.93 -20.22 -15.70
CA PRO A 11 7.72 -19.42 -16.92
C PRO A 11 6.58 -18.39 -16.77
N ALA A 12 5.49 -18.76 -16.11
CA ALA A 12 4.33 -17.86 -15.93
C ALA A 12 4.66 -16.66 -15.05
N SER A 13 5.45 -16.84 -13.99
CA SER A 13 5.97 -15.72 -13.21
C SER A 13 6.97 -14.88 -14.01
N ALA A 14 7.82 -15.49 -14.83
CA ALA A 14 8.80 -14.78 -15.63
C ALA A 14 8.17 -13.88 -16.70
N GLU A 15 7.01 -14.24 -17.25
CA GLU A 15 6.24 -13.41 -18.18
C GLU A 15 5.60 -12.19 -17.49
N THR A 16 5.18 -12.34 -16.24
CA THR A 16 4.44 -11.29 -15.52
C THR A 16 5.35 -10.36 -14.70
N ILE A 17 6.53 -10.84 -14.30
CA ILE A 17 7.48 -10.06 -13.50
C ILE A 17 8.45 -9.34 -14.44
N HIS A 18 8.41 -7.99 -14.40
CA HIS A 18 9.35 -7.20 -15.20
C HIS A 18 10.80 -7.51 -14.80
N PRO A 19 11.71 -7.70 -15.75
CA PRO A 19 13.13 -8.07 -15.52
C PRO A 19 13.87 -7.22 -14.49
N ASN A 20 13.61 -5.93 -14.48
CA ASN A 20 14.22 -4.99 -13.53
C ASN A 20 13.66 -5.09 -12.11
N ASN A 21 12.62 -5.90 -11.89
CA ASN A 21 12.07 -6.12 -10.56
C ASN A 21 12.78 -7.30 -9.87
N VAL A 22 14.09 -7.09 -9.64
CA VAL A 22 15.00 -8.11 -9.09
C VAL A 22 14.46 -8.72 -7.79
N LYS A 23 13.87 -7.92 -6.91
CA LYS A 23 13.30 -8.41 -5.64
C LYS A 23 12.19 -9.44 -5.86
N ARG A 24 11.30 -9.21 -6.85
CA ARG A 24 10.24 -10.17 -7.17
C ARG A 24 10.77 -11.43 -7.84
N VAL A 25 11.77 -11.30 -8.71
CA VAL A 25 12.45 -12.45 -9.32
C VAL A 25 13.10 -13.32 -8.25
N ILE A 26 13.86 -12.70 -7.33
CA ILE A 26 14.48 -13.41 -6.21
C ILE A 26 13.42 -14.12 -5.37
N ARG A 27 12.34 -13.44 -4.99
CA ARG A 27 11.27 -14.02 -4.18
C ARG A 27 10.62 -15.23 -4.84
N ALA A 28 10.42 -15.21 -6.15
CA ALA A 28 9.86 -16.34 -6.89
C ALA A 28 10.80 -17.57 -6.87
N LEU A 29 12.09 -17.33 -7.02
CA LEU A 29 13.11 -18.40 -6.96
C LEU A 29 13.28 -18.95 -5.53
N GLU A 30 13.32 -18.08 -4.52
CA GLU A 30 13.39 -18.47 -3.11
C GLU A 30 12.19 -19.36 -2.74
N TYR A 31 10.96 -18.94 -3.14
CA TYR A 31 9.77 -19.71 -2.88
C TYR A 31 9.84 -21.13 -3.48
N TYR A 32 10.31 -21.24 -4.73
CA TYR A 32 10.49 -22.54 -5.37
C TYR A 32 11.57 -23.38 -4.66
N HIS A 33 12.69 -22.79 -4.27
CA HIS A 33 13.75 -23.51 -3.56
C HIS A 33 13.32 -24.02 -2.18
N GLU A 34 12.49 -23.26 -1.48
CA GLU A 34 12.02 -23.62 -0.13
C GLU A 34 10.88 -24.65 -0.17
N THR A 35 9.97 -24.54 -1.14
CA THR A 35 8.71 -25.32 -1.16
C THR A 35 8.66 -26.38 -2.24
N GLY A 36 9.48 -26.28 -3.29
CA GLY A 36 9.39 -27.11 -4.50
C GLY A 36 8.21 -26.76 -5.41
N GLN A 37 7.40 -25.74 -5.06
CA GLN A 37 6.22 -25.29 -5.82
C GLN A 37 6.51 -23.97 -6.55
N LYS A 38 5.89 -23.77 -7.71
CA LYS A 38 5.97 -22.50 -8.43
C LYS A 38 5.10 -21.45 -7.73
N ILE A 39 5.63 -20.23 -7.59
CA ILE A 39 4.89 -19.14 -6.96
C ILE A 39 3.67 -18.72 -7.79
N SER A 40 3.70 -18.90 -9.11
CA SER A 40 2.55 -18.66 -10.00
C SER A 40 1.38 -19.58 -9.69
N GLU A 41 1.63 -20.88 -9.52
CA GLU A 41 0.63 -21.89 -9.18
C GLU A 41 0.03 -21.60 -7.79
N HIS A 42 0.89 -21.35 -6.81
CA HIS A 42 0.44 -20.97 -5.46
C HIS A 42 -0.44 -19.71 -5.46
N ASN A 43 -0.03 -18.66 -6.18
CA ASN A 43 -0.82 -17.44 -6.27
C ASN A 43 -2.18 -17.67 -6.93
N GLU A 44 -2.25 -18.54 -7.93
CA GLU A 44 -3.51 -18.86 -8.58
C GLU A 44 -4.44 -19.67 -7.66
N GLU A 45 -3.91 -20.64 -6.95
CA GLU A 45 -4.65 -21.38 -5.92
C GLU A 45 -5.18 -20.45 -4.80
N GLN A 46 -4.35 -19.49 -4.37
CA GLN A 46 -4.77 -18.52 -3.34
C GLN A 46 -5.88 -17.57 -3.84
N LYS A 47 -5.89 -17.23 -5.13
CA LYS A 47 -6.98 -16.42 -5.71
C LYS A 47 -8.31 -17.16 -5.81
N GLN A 48 -8.26 -18.49 -5.91
CA GLN A 48 -9.45 -19.34 -6.01
C GLN A 48 -10.03 -19.72 -4.64
N LYS A 49 -9.25 -19.55 -3.56
CA LYS A 49 -9.75 -19.78 -2.21
C LYS A 49 -10.75 -18.71 -1.82
N GLU A 50 -11.91 -19.15 -1.43
CA GLU A 50 -12.90 -18.30 -0.79
C GLU A 50 -12.40 -17.83 0.58
N SER A 51 -12.67 -16.58 0.91
CA SER A 51 -12.32 -16.04 2.23
C SER A 51 -13.20 -16.68 3.30
N PRO A 52 -12.63 -17.19 4.41
CA PRO A 52 -13.45 -17.67 5.53
C PRO A 52 -14.06 -16.50 6.33
N TYR A 53 -13.88 -15.26 5.90
CA TYR A 53 -14.36 -14.06 6.55
C TYR A 53 -15.31 -13.30 5.66
N CYS A 54 -16.49 -12.97 6.19
CA CYS A 54 -17.34 -11.94 5.63
C CYS A 54 -16.68 -10.57 5.85
N SER A 55 -16.42 -9.82 4.78
CA SER A 55 -15.71 -8.55 4.88
C SER A 55 -16.27 -7.51 3.92
N ALA A 56 -16.27 -6.25 4.34
CA ALA A 56 -16.55 -5.11 3.48
C ALA A 56 -15.31 -4.23 3.34
N TYR A 57 -14.84 -4.06 2.11
CA TYR A 57 -13.63 -3.31 1.84
C TYR A 57 -13.96 -1.91 1.32
N PHE A 58 -13.93 -0.93 2.21
CA PHE A 58 -14.22 0.46 1.88
C PHE A 58 -12.92 1.24 1.60
N VAL A 59 -12.94 2.01 0.52
CA VAL A 59 -11.84 2.94 0.18
C VAL A 59 -12.39 4.36 0.09
N LEU A 60 -12.01 5.19 1.05
CA LEU A 60 -12.31 6.62 1.03
C LEU A 60 -11.44 7.32 -0.03
N ASN A 61 -12.07 8.06 -0.92
CA ASN A 61 -11.43 8.81 -1.97
C ASN A 61 -11.89 10.27 -1.96
N ASP A 62 -11.08 11.13 -2.58
CA ASP A 62 -11.38 12.55 -2.71
C ASP A 62 -10.85 13.07 -4.06
N GLU A 63 -11.20 14.28 -4.45
CA GLU A 63 -10.58 14.93 -5.58
C GLU A 63 -9.06 15.02 -5.42
N ARG A 64 -8.35 14.79 -6.50
CA ARG A 64 -6.87 14.71 -6.46
C ARG A 64 -6.22 15.99 -5.95
N SER A 65 -6.76 17.14 -6.31
CA SER A 65 -6.32 18.46 -5.84
C SER A 65 -6.43 18.59 -4.32
N ILE A 66 -7.57 18.19 -3.78
CA ILE A 66 -7.86 18.25 -2.34
C ILE A 66 -6.98 17.25 -1.58
N LEU A 67 -6.83 16.04 -2.12
CA LEU A 67 -5.95 15.03 -1.53
C LEU A 67 -4.49 15.51 -1.46
N TYR A 68 -3.99 16.13 -2.53
CA TYR A 68 -2.61 16.63 -2.58
C TYR A 68 -2.40 17.81 -1.62
N ASP A 69 -3.35 18.73 -1.52
CA ASP A 69 -3.31 19.83 -0.58
C ASP A 69 -3.32 19.33 0.88
N ARG A 70 -4.13 18.33 1.20
CA ARG A 70 -4.14 17.70 2.52
C ARG A 70 -2.81 17.01 2.84
N ILE A 71 -2.20 16.33 1.86
CA ILE A 71 -0.87 15.73 1.99
C ILE A 71 0.16 16.81 2.32
N ASP A 72 0.18 17.89 1.55
CA ASP A 72 1.15 18.96 1.71
C ASP A 72 1.02 19.64 3.08
N ARG A 73 -0.20 19.95 3.51
CA ARG A 73 -0.48 20.49 4.86
C ARG A 73 -0.08 19.54 5.97
N ARG A 74 -0.30 18.23 5.80
CA ARG A 74 0.11 17.22 6.78
C ARG A 74 1.63 17.16 6.91
N VAL A 75 2.37 17.21 5.81
CA VAL A 75 3.83 17.24 5.84
C VAL A 75 4.32 18.50 6.57
N ASP A 76 3.76 19.67 6.25
CA ASP A 76 4.10 20.92 6.96
C ASP A 76 3.82 20.84 8.46
N GLN A 77 2.73 20.16 8.84
CA GLN A 77 2.41 19.94 10.25
C GLN A 77 3.42 19.00 10.92
N MET A 78 3.79 17.90 10.28
CA MET A 78 4.80 16.96 10.81
C MET A 78 6.15 17.65 11.06
N ILE A 79 6.56 18.55 10.16
CA ILE A 79 7.79 19.34 10.37
C ILE A 79 7.65 20.25 11.60
N ARG A 80 6.52 20.95 11.75
CA ARG A 80 6.26 21.80 12.94
C ARG A 80 6.19 21.00 14.23
N ASP A 81 5.69 19.78 14.19
CA ASP A 81 5.55 18.88 15.34
C ASP A 81 6.86 18.20 15.74
N GLY A 82 7.96 18.47 15.00
CA GLY A 82 9.30 18.03 15.39
C GLY A 82 9.81 16.79 14.68
N LEU A 83 9.30 16.48 13.48
CA LEU A 83 9.79 15.34 12.67
C LEU A 83 11.31 15.41 12.44
N VAL A 84 11.87 16.60 12.26
CA VAL A 84 13.31 16.79 12.06
C VAL A 84 14.09 16.35 13.30
N ASP A 85 13.64 16.77 14.49
CA ASP A 85 14.28 16.46 15.75
C ASP A 85 14.15 14.96 16.09
N GLU A 86 13.03 14.34 15.68
CA GLU A 86 12.82 12.91 15.84
C GLU A 86 13.85 12.12 15.01
N VAL A 87 13.98 12.43 13.71
CA VAL A 87 14.93 11.75 12.82
C VAL A 87 16.38 12.02 13.25
N PHE A 88 16.68 13.23 13.72
CA PHE A 88 18.00 13.57 14.26
C PHE A 88 18.34 12.69 15.47
N ARG A 89 17.43 12.58 16.45
CA ARG A 89 17.63 11.71 17.63
C ARG A 89 17.82 10.25 17.26
N LEU A 90 17.03 9.72 16.32
CA LEU A 90 17.19 8.35 15.84
C LEU A 90 18.57 8.13 15.19
N LYS A 91 19.05 9.09 14.40
CA LYS A 91 20.38 9.07 13.82
C LYS A 91 21.49 9.04 14.91
N GLU A 92 21.37 9.88 15.95
CA GLU A 92 22.31 9.91 17.07
C GLU A 92 22.30 8.59 17.89
N MET A 93 21.16 7.89 17.93
CA MET A 93 21.04 6.55 18.52
C MET A 93 21.66 5.45 17.64
N GLY A 94 22.22 5.79 16.49
CA GLY A 94 22.88 4.85 15.57
C GLY A 94 21.97 4.20 14.52
N TYR A 95 20.71 4.66 14.38
CA TYR A 95 19.83 4.18 13.31
C TYR A 95 20.22 4.83 11.98
N THR A 96 20.76 4.01 11.09
CA THR A 96 21.28 4.47 9.79
C THR A 96 20.20 4.44 8.71
N ARG A 97 20.44 5.17 7.62
CA ARG A 97 19.55 5.20 6.45
C ARG A 97 19.29 3.83 5.84
N ASP A 98 20.21 2.86 6.02
CA ASP A 98 20.10 1.52 5.41
C ASP A 98 19.10 0.61 6.11
N LEU A 99 18.70 0.94 7.32
CA LEU A 99 17.68 0.20 8.06
C LEU A 99 16.32 0.31 7.38
N VAL A 100 15.60 -0.80 7.27
CA VAL A 100 14.26 -0.85 6.63
C VAL A 100 13.29 0.13 7.27
N SER A 101 13.31 0.27 8.60
CA SER A 101 12.49 1.22 9.35
C SER A 101 12.75 2.68 8.97
N MET A 102 14.00 3.00 8.60
CA MET A 102 14.41 4.36 8.22
C MET A 102 14.17 4.66 6.73
N GLN A 103 13.67 3.70 5.95
CA GLN A 103 13.27 3.89 4.55
C GLN A 103 11.83 4.45 4.39
N GLY A 104 11.13 4.70 5.50
CA GLY A 104 9.82 5.32 5.50
C GLY A 104 9.82 6.72 4.87
N LEU A 105 8.69 7.09 4.25
CA LEU A 105 8.47 8.45 3.75
C LEU A 105 8.53 9.45 4.92
N GLY A 106 9.29 10.52 4.72
CA GLY A 106 9.57 11.52 5.74
C GLY A 106 10.90 11.30 6.43
N TYR A 107 11.34 10.05 6.65
CA TYR A 107 12.59 9.76 7.32
C TYR A 107 13.78 9.78 6.34
N LYS A 108 13.71 8.96 5.29
CA LYS A 108 14.82 8.82 4.32
C LYS A 108 15.17 10.14 3.62
N GLU A 109 14.21 11.02 3.44
CA GLU A 109 14.40 12.31 2.78
C GLU A 109 15.07 13.35 3.69
N LEU A 110 15.01 13.16 5.02
CA LEU A 110 15.68 14.04 5.98
C LEU A 110 17.16 13.69 6.19
N PHE A 111 17.61 12.48 5.86
CA PHE A 111 19.02 12.12 6.01
C PHE A 111 19.98 13.02 5.20
N PRO A 112 19.72 13.36 3.92
CA PRO A 112 20.55 14.32 3.18
C PRO A 112 20.62 15.70 3.86
N TYR A 113 19.49 16.20 4.38
CA TYR A 113 19.46 17.44 5.12
C TYR A 113 20.34 17.37 6.40
N LEU A 114 20.20 16.31 7.18
CA LEU A 114 21.02 16.07 8.38
C LEU A 114 22.50 15.79 8.09
N ALA A 115 22.85 15.50 6.84
CA ALA A 115 24.22 15.40 6.35
C ALA A 115 24.75 16.73 5.77
N GLY A 116 23.91 17.77 5.67
CA GLY A 116 24.30 19.06 5.06
C GLY A 116 24.34 19.03 3.53
N GLU A 117 23.75 18.02 2.89
CA GLU A 117 23.76 17.82 1.43
C GLU A 117 22.64 18.63 0.74
N CYS A 118 21.61 19.04 1.46
CA CYS A 118 20.49 19.85 0.95
C CYS A 118 19.90 20.73 2.05
N THR A 119 19.05 21.70 1.66
CA THR A 119 18.30 22.54 2.60
C THR A 119 17.09 21.81 3.17
N LEU A 120 16.53 22.32 4.26
CA LEU A 120 15.28 21.80 4.83
C LEU A 120 14.12 21.95 3.85
N GLU A 121 14.05 23.08 3.14
CA GLU A 121 13.02 23.34 2.13
C GLU A 121 13.06 22.31 1.01
N GLU A 122 14.25 21.94 0.55
CA GLU A 122 14.42 20.90 -0.47
C GLU A 122 13.98 19.53 0.04
N ALA A 123 14.37 19.16 1.26
CA ALA A 123 13.94 17.91 1.88
C ALA A 123 12.40 17.84 2.03
N VAL A 124 11.77 18.91 2.52
CA VAL A 124 10.31 19.02 2.66
C VAL A 124 9.62 18.94 1.29
N TYR A 125 10.15 19.59 0.28
CA TYR A 125 9.62 19.49 -1.09
C TYR A 125 9.64 18.03 -1.60
N ILE A 126 10.74 17.32 -1.36
CA ILE A 126 10.88 15.91 -1.75
C ILE A 126 9.89 15.04 -0.99
N ILE A 127 9.73 15.24 0.33
CA ILE A 127 8.74 14.50 1.14
C ILE A 127 7.34 14.69 0.58
N LYS A 128 6.91 15.93 0.31
CA LYS A 128 5.59 16.22 -0.27
C LYS A 128 5.41 15.54 -1.63
N ARG A 129 6.37 15.67 -2.53
CA ARG A 129 6.36 15.05 -3.86
C ARG A 129 6.22 13.53 -3.77
N ASP A 130 7.05 12.89 -2.95
CA ASP A 130 7.11 11.44 -2.86
C ASP A 130 5.89 10.86 -2.14
N THR A 131 5.32 11.61 -1.18
CA THR A 131 4.04 11.27 -0.54
C THR A 131 2.88 11.34 -1.54
N ARG A 132 2.82 12.36 -2.41
CA ARG A 132 1.83 12.41 -3.51
C ARG A 132 1.99 11.25 -4.49
N HIS A 133 3.22 10.88 -4.83
CA HIS A 133 3.49 9.71 -5.66
C HIS A 133 3.06 8.40 -4.97
N PHE A 134 3.26 8.32 -3.66
CA PHE A 134 2.81 7.17 -2.89
C PHE A 134 1.28 7.05 -2.89
N ALA A 135 0.56 8.14 -2.64
CA ALA A 135 -0.90 8.18 -2.71
C ALA A 135 -1.41 7.75 -4.11
N LYS A 136 -0.77 8.21 -5.19
CA LYS A 136 -1.10 7.77 -6.56
C LYS A 136 -0.93 6.25 -6.73
N ARG A 137 0.16 5.67 -6.18
CA ARG A 137 0.38 4.21 -6.22
C ARG A 137 -0.66 3.44 -5.42
N GLN A 138 -1.05 3.94 -4.23
CA GLN A 138 -2.13 3.35 -3.43
C GLN A 138 -3.44 3.30 -4.20
N LEU A 139 -3.87 4.39 -4.82
CA LEU A 139 -5.09 4.42 -5.64
C LEU A 139 -5.03 3.45 -6.83
N THR A 140 -3.85 3.31 -7.45
CA THR A 140 -3.65 2.34 -8.53
C THR A 140 -3.73 0.91 -8.02
N TRP A 141 -3.26 0.66 -6.81
CA TRP A 141 -3.33 -0.65 -6.17
C TRP A 141 -4.78 -1.00 -5.81
N PHE A 142 -5.50 -0.12 -5.11
CA PHE A 142 -6.91 -0.33 -4.74
C PHE A 142 -7.83 -0.57 -5.95
N ARG A 143 -7.53 0.04 -7.12
CA ARG A 143 -8.31 -0.20 -8.34
C ARG A 143 -8.16 -1.60 -8.93
N ARG A 144 -7.17 -2.36 -8.49
CA ARG A 144 -6.93 -3.75 -8.90
C ARG A 144 -7.53 -4.76 -7.94
N GLU A 145 -7.84 -4.32 -6.73
CA GLU A 145 -8.49 -5.15 -5.73
C GLU A 145 -9.94 -5.40 -6.13
N LYS A 146 -10.39 -6.62 -5.87
CA LYS A 146 -11.79 -7.01 -6.09
C LYS A 146 -12.65 -6.52 -4.92
N ASP A 147 -13.93 -6.34 -5.19
CA ASP A 147 -14.97 -6.07 -4.19
C ASP A 147 -14.74 -4.80 -3.36
N VAL A 148 -13.98 -3.84 -3.91
CA VAL A 148 -13.76 -2.54 -3.27
C VAL A 148 -14.96 -1.63 -3.44
N ILE A 149 -15.49 -1.17 -2.32
CA ILE A 149 -16.56 -0.18 -2.27
C ILE A 149 -15.92 1.22 -2.16
N TRP A 150 -15.98 1.96 -3.26
CA TRP A 150 -15.42 3.31 -3.31
C TRP A 150 -16.37 4.33 -2.70
N LEU A 151 -15.85 5.13 -1.78
CA LEU A 151 -16.55 6.23 -1.13
C LEU A 151 -15.89 7.54 -1.52
N ASN A 152 -16.41 8.21 -2.55
CA ASN A 152 -15.93 9.53 -2.92
C ASN A 152 -16.57 10.56 -1.99
N LYS A 153 -15.78 11.25 -1.20
CA LYS A 153 -16.29 12.22 -0.22
C LYS A 153 -17.22 13.30 -0.80
N PRO A 154 -16.98 13.83 -2.01
CA PRO A 154 -17.91 14.76 -2.66
C PRO A 154 -19.33 14.20 -2.87
N ASP A 155 -19.47 12.88 -3.11
CA ASP A 155 -20.79 12.26 -3.34
C ASP A 155 -21.68 12.28 -2.08
N PHE A 156 -21.07 12.54 -0.93
CA PHE A 156 -21.72 12.64 0.38
C PHE A 156 -21.69 14.06 0.97
N ASP A 157 -21.39 15.08 0.17
CA ASP A 157 -21.22 16.48 0.62
C ASP A 157 -20.18 16.64 1.75
N TYR A 158 -19.20 15.73 1.85
CA TYR A 158 -18.22 15.63 2.94
C TYR A 158 -18.84 15.39 4.33
N ASP A 159 -20.07 14.93 4.39
CA ASP A 159 -20.78 14.59 5.60
C ASP A 159 -20.38 13.20 6.11
N GLU A 160 -19.73 13.16 7.25
CA GLU A 160 -19.21 11.91 7.83
C GLU A 160 -20.33 10.99 8.32
N GLU A 161 -21.48 11.55 8.76
CA GLU A 161 -22.63 10.76 9.20
C GLU A 161 -23.30 10.07 8.00
N LYS A 162 -23.42 10.76 6.86
CA LYS A 162 -23.91 10.14 5.62
C LYS A 162 -23.00 9.03 5.14
N ILE A 163 -21.67 9.24 5.20
CA ILE A 163 -20.68 8.23 4.83
C ILE A 163 -20.83 7.00 5.76
N LEU A 164 -20.91 7.23 7.07
CA LEU A 164 -21.05 6.15 8.04
C LEU A 164 -22.37 5.38 7.85
N SER A 165 -23.50 6.08 7.66
CA SER A 165 -24.79 5.45 7.38
C SER A 165 -24.72 4.55 6.15
N TYR A 166 -24.16 5.06 5.06
CA TYR A 166 -23.97 4.28 3.83
C TYR A 166 -23.09 3.04 4.05
N MET A 167 -21.98 3.17 4.82
CA MET A 167 -21.12 2.03 5.14
C MET A 167 -21.86 0.96 5.94
N LEU A 168 -22.68 1.36 6.91
CA LEU A 168 -23.48 0.44 7.71
C LEU A 168 -24.57 -0.27 6.88
N ASP A 169 -25.23 0.45 5.99
CA ASP A 169 -26.23 -0.13 5.09
C ASP A 169 -25.59 -1.17 4.16
N ARG A 170 -24.45 -0.85 3.55
CA ARG A 170 -23.70 -1.77 2.70
C ARG A 170 -23.19 -2.99 3.47
N TRP A 171 -22.73 -2.80 4.71
CA TRP A 171 -22.34 -3.90 5.57
C TRP A 171 -23.49 -4.85 5.87
N ASN A 172 -24.67 -4.32 6.22
CA ASN A 172 -25.85 -5.11 6.49
C ASN A 172 -26.32 -5.90 5.26
N GLU A 173 -26.21 -5.33 4.07
CA GLU A 173 -26.52 -6.05 2.82
C GLU A 173 -25.56 -7.23 2.60
N ILE A 174 -24.24 -7.01 2.80
CA ILE A 174 -23.21 -8.04 2.63
C ILE A 174 -23.42 -9.19 3.60
N VAL A 175 -23.60 -8.90 4.90
CA VAL A 175 -23.85 -9.93 5.92
C VAL A 175 -25.14 -10.70 5.65
N SER A 176 -26.19 -10.01 5.17
CA SER A 176 -27.47 -10.66 4.84
C SER A 176 -27.38 -11.58 3.61
N ALA A 177 -26.48 -11.27 2.68
CA ALA A 177 -26.21 -12.12 1.51
C ALA A 177 -25.41 -13.36 1.92
N ASP A 178 -24.35 -13.17 2.69
CA ASP A 178 -23.48 -14.24 3.21
C ASP A 178 -24.26 -15.29 4.01
N ALA A 179 -25.15 -14.84 4.92
CA ALA A 179 -26.01 -15.70 5.73
C ALA A 179 -27.01 -16.54 4.89
N LYS A 180 -27.40 -16.07 3.71
CA LYS A 180 -28.28 -16.83 2.80
C LYS A 180 -27.52 -17.92 2.06
N GLU A 181 -26.30 -17.64 1.63
CA GLU A 181 -25.44 -18.62 0.94
C GLU A 181 -25.06 -19.77 1.88
N GLU A 182 -24.73 -19.50 3.15
CA GLU A 182 -24.48 -20.52 4.15
C GLU A 182 -25.73 -21.39 4.45
N GLY A 183 -26.93 -20.80 4.43
CA GLY A 183 -28.18 -21.51 4.63
C GLY A 183 -28.56 -22.45 3.48
N GLU A 184 -28.22 -22.12 2.24
CA GLU A 184 -28.47 -22.96 1.06
C GLU A 184 -27.47 -24.13 0.91
N GLN A 185 -26.26 -23.99 1.44
CA GLN A 185 -25.24 -25.06 1.43
C GLN A 185 -25.48 -26.13 2.53
N SER A 186 -26.35 -25.85 3.48
CA SER A 186 -26.68 -26.75 4.61
C SER A 186 -27.94 -27.61 4.39
N CYS A 187 -28.59 -27.53 3.24
CA CYS A 187 -29.70 -28.37 2.79
C CYS A 187 -29.27 -29.33 1.69
#